data_22c6f7f75bb0a45ae95e0cbd5a60fb64
#
_entry.id   22c6f7f75bb0a45ae95e0cbd5a60fb64
#
_cell.length_a   1.000
_cell.length_b   1.000
_cell.length_c   1.000
_cell.angle_alpha   90.00
_cell.angle_beta   90.00
_cell.angle_gamma   90.00
#
_symmetry.space_group_name_H-M   'P 1'
#
loop_
_entity.id
_entity.type
_entity.pdbx_description
1 polymer ?
#
loop_
_entity_poly.entity_id
_entity_poly.type
_entity_poly.pdbx_seq_one_letter_code
_entity_poly.pdbx_strand_id
1 'polypeptide(L)'
;NEAKKVVIARSLALQFEKSITSLQILSHVSNEQPESFLFGLEHDSMLFYGASPERLVKVNNGQAYSSCVAGSIKRGATADEDEQFGKGLLNDAKNLGEHAYVVDMITKTLEENCKYVSVPDGQKKKKIRDIQHLFTPVEGKLNKNTSILQLVKSLHPTPALGGVPRKEAMEVIRNYEPMNRGLYAAPIGWVDAAGNGEFAVAIRSATLIQDKAYLYAGGGIVADSEPKSEYEETLVKFRPMLRALGGKLDDES
;
A
#
# COMPACT_ATOMS: atom_id res chain seq x y z
N ASN A 1 8.71 1.52 -25.46
CA ASN A 1 7.58 0.91 -24.74
C ASN A 1 7.00 1.95 -23.81
N GLU A 2 5.69 2.15 -23.86
CA GLU A 2 4.98 3.08 -22.99
C GLU A 2 4.54 2.35 -21.70
N ALA A 3 4.52 3.08 -20.58
CA ALA A 3 3.97 2.54 -19.33
C ALA A 3 2.44 2.43 -19.47
N LYS A 4 1.90 1.28 -19.09
CA LYS A 4 0.44 1.03 -19.08
C LYS A 4 -0.21 1.50 -17.78
N LYS A 5 0.56 1.50 -16.70
CA LYS A 5 0.19 1.96 -15.38
C LYS A 5 1.41 2.56 -14.69
N VAL A 6 1.24 3.69 -14.01
CA VAL A 6 2.26 4.28 -13.15
C VAL A 6 1.62 4.70 -11.83
N VAL A 7 2.24 4.37 -10.72
CA VAL A 7 1.79 4.88 -9.41
C VAL A 7 2.54 6.15 -9.09
N ILE A 8 1.84 7.27 -9.09
CA ILE A 8 2.41 8.58 -8.75
C ILE A 8 2.06 8.92 -7.31
N ALA A 9 3.06 9.37 -6.57
CA ALA A 9 2.91 9.74 -5.17
C ALA A 9 3.19 11.24 -4.95
N ARG A 10 2.64 11.76 -3.86
CA ARG A 10 2.88 13.11 -3.37
C ARG A 10 2.99 13.12 -1.85
N SER A 11 3.56 14.17 -1.30
CA SER A 11 3.63 14.40 0.13
C SER A 11 2.79 15.60 0.57
N LEU A 12 2.37 15.56 1.82
CA LEU A 12 1.76 16.68 2.54
C LEU A 12 2.64 16.98 3.75
N ALA A 13 3.11 18.23 3.84
CA ALA A 13 3.92 18.67 4.98
C ALA A 13 3.03 19.32 6.04
N LEU A 14 3.26 18.97 7.31
CA LEU A 14 2.62 19.55 8.48
C LEU A 14 3.69 20.10 9.41
N GLN A 15 3.40 21.25 10.02
CA GLN A 15 4.23 21.87 11.05
C GLN A 15 3.47 21.86 12.37
N PHE A 16 4.12 21.42 13.44
CA PHE A 16 3.53 21.38 14.78
C PHE A 16 4.03 22.55 15.64
N GLU A 17 3.17 23.08 16.47
CA GLU A 17 3.56 24.06 17.48
C GLU A 17 4.31 23.43 18.66
N LYS A 18 4.09 22.14 18.91
CA LYS A 18 4.71 21.36 19.99
C LYS A 18 5.21 20.03 19.46
N SER A 19 6.34 19.57 19.97
CA SER A 19 6.86 18.23 19.65
C SER A 19 5.90 17.13 20.11
N ILE A 20 5.73 16.12 19.27
CA ILE A 20 4.97 14.92 19.57
C ILE A 20 5.97 13.76 19.71
N THR A 21 5.81 12.95 20.74
CA THR A 21 6.69 11.80 20.95
C THR A 21 6.34 10.61 20.04
N SER A 22 7.33 9.81 19.69
CA SER A 22 7.14 8.58 18.89
C SER A 22 6.08 7.67 19.49
N LEU A 23 6.06 7.51 20.81
CA LEU A 23 5.07 6.69 21.52
C LEU A 23 3.64 7.20 21.35
N GLN A 24 3.43 8.53 21.47
CA GLN A 24 2.10 9.14 21.27
C GLN A 24 1.61 8.90 19.85
N ILE A 25 2.47 9.13 18.85
CA ILE A 25 2.13 8.91 17.44
C ILE A 25 1.76 7.45 17.19
N LEU A 26 2.61 6.50 17.58
CA LEU A 26 2.35 5.08 17.36
C LEU A 26 1.08 4.60 18.06
N SER A 27 0.79 5.11 19.27
CA SER A 27 -0.47 4.85 19.97
C SER A 27 -1.68 5.38 19.19
N HIS A 28 -1.62 6.60 18.68
CA HIS A 28 -2.70 7.19 17.89
C HIS A 28 -2.91 6.41 16.58
N VAL A 29 -1.84 6.08 15.85
CA VAL A 29 -1.91 5.29 14.61
C VAL A 29 -2.52 3.91 14.86
N SER A 30 -2.13 3.24 15.96
CA SER A 30 -2.69 1.95 16.36
C SER A 30 -4.19 2.01 16.61
N ASN A 31 -4.66 3.05 17.29
CA ASN A 31 -6.09 3.26 17.55
C ASN A 31 -6.87 3.60 16.27
N GLU A 32 -6.26 4.34 15.35
CA GLU A 32 -6.88 4.71 14.08
C GLU A 32 -7.00 3.54 13.09
N GLN A 33 -6.02 2.62 13.10
CA GLN A 33 -5.88 1.54 12.11
C GLN A 33 -5.58 0.18 12.77
N PRO A 34 -6.48 -0.36 13.62
CA PRO A 34 -6.22 -1.56 14.43
C PRO A 34 -6.01 -2.84 13.61
N GLU A 35 -6.52 -2.89 12.36
CA GLU A 35 -6.42 -4.07 11.49
C GLU A 35 -5.24 -4.00 10.49
N SER A 36 -4.38 -2.98 10.64
CA SER A 36 -3.26 -2.73 9.74
C SER A 36 -1.94 -3.23 10.32
N PHE A 37 -0.95 -3.40 9.46
CA PHE A 37 0.44 -3.63 9.87
C PHE A 37 1.03 -2.34 10.41
N LEU A 38 1.10 -2.22 11.72
CA LEU A 38 1.70 -1.07 12.39
C LEU A 38 3.23 -1.19 12.36
N PHE A 39 3.92 -0.13 11.98
CA PHE A 39 5.37 -0.08 11.97
C PHE A 39 5.90 1.29 12.40
N GLY A 40 7.10 1.29 12.96
CA GLY A 40 7.87 2.47 13.30
C GLY A 40 9.36 2.17 13.22
N LEU A 41 10.10 3.06 12.56
CA LEU A 41 11.56 3.04 12.48
C LEU A 41 12.06 4.39 12.95
N GLU A 42 12.76 4.38 14.08
CA GLU A 42 13.37 5.57 14.68
C GLU A 42 14.87 5.56 14.46
N HIS A 43 15.41 6.67 13.97
CA HIS A 43 16.83 6.87 13.77
C HIS A 43 17.15 8.35 13.97
N ASP A 44 18.02 8.62 14.93
CA ASP A 44 18.36 9.99 15.38
C ASP A 44 17.08 10.80 15.71
N SER A 45 16.86 11.90 15.01
CA SER A 45 15.68 12.78 15.17
C SER A 45 14.54 12.48 14.19
N MET A 46 14.64 11.37 13.45
CA MET A 46 13.64 10.96 12.46
C MET A 46 12.85 9.75 12.95
N LEU A 47 11.53 9.83 12.88
CA LEU A 47 10.64 8.67 13.00
C LEU A 47 9.90 8.46 11.67
N PHE A 48 10.14 7.32 11.02
CA PHE A 48 9.29 6.85 9.92
C PHE A 48 8.27 5.86 10.46
N TYR A 49 6.98 6.09 10.25
CA TYR A 49 5.90 5.30 10.83
C TYR A 49 4.69 5.18 9.91
N GLY A 50 3.85 4.20 10.19
CA GLY A 50 2.63 4.01 9.43
C GLY A 50 1.82 2.79 9.85
N ALA A 51 0.68 2.62 9.15
CA ALA A 51 -0.24 1.50 9.31
C ALA A 51 -0.67 0.97 7.94
N SER A 52 0.06 -0.01 7.44
CA SER A 52 -0.16 -0.57 6.11
C SER A 52 -1.32 -1.56 6.08
N PRO A 53 -2.27 -1.46 5.15
CA PRO A 53 -3.28 -2.49 4.92
C PRO A 53 -2.78 -3.66 4.05
N GLU A 54 -1.56 -3.54 3.49
CA GLU A 54 -1.09 -4.40 2.41
C GLU A 54 0.11 -5.26 2.82
N ARG A 55 -0.12 -6.58 2.83
CA ARG A 55 0.96 -7.56 2.96
C ARG A 55 1.65 -7.72 1.61
N LEU A 56 2.97 -7.54 1.59
CA LEU A 56 3.78 -7.90 0.42
C LEU A 56 3.95 -9.41 0.35
N VAL A 57 4.46 -10.02 1.41
CA VAL A 57 4.61 -11.48 1.52
C VAL A 57 4.77 -11.91 2.97
N LYS A 58 4.20 -13.08 3.30
CA LYS A 58 4.45 -13.83 4.53
C LYS A 58 4.95 -15.21 4.17
N VAL A 59 5.92 -15.72 4.91
CA VAL A 59 6.36 -17.11 4.84
C VAL A 59 6.20 -17.75 6.21
N ASN A 60 5.53 -18.89 6.25
CA ASN A 60 5.38 -19.68 7.45
C ASN A 60 5.53 -21.18 7.10
N ASN A 61 6.53 -21.84 7.66
CA ASN A 61 6.84 -23.25 7.40
C ASN A 61 6.94 -23.60 5.90
N GLY A 62 7.57 -22.67 5.14
CA GLY A 62 7.75 -22.81 3.70
C GLY A 62 6.47 -22.60 2.87
N GLN A 63 5.38 -22.15 3.48
CA GLN A 63 4.20 -21.68 2.77
C GLN A 63 4.28 -20.17 2.62
N ALA A 64 4.17 -19.67 1.40
CA ALA A 64 4.15 -18.25 1.07
C ALA A 64 2.71 -17.75 0.91
N TYR A 65 2.44 -16.56 1.39
CA TYR A 65 1.16 -15.86 1.30
C TYR A 65 1.41 -14.43 0.85
N SER A 66 0.75 -13.98 -0.19
CA SER A 66 0.78 -12.60 -0.65
C SER A 66 -0.64 -12.05 -0.80
N SER A 67 -0.77 -10.73 -0.86
CA SER A 67 -2.05 -10.05 -1.00
C SER A 67 -1.99 -9.09 -2.18
N CYS A 68 -2.85 -9.30 -3.18
CA CYS A 68 -3.06 -8.34 -4.24
C CYS A 68 -4.09 -7.32 -3.77
N VAL A 69 -3.68 -6.07 -3.62
CA VAL A 69 -4.55 -4.95 -3.22
C VAL A 69 -4.35 -3.82 -4.23
N ALA A 70 -5.34 -3.59 -5.08
CA ALA A 70 -5.36 -2.48 -6.03
C ALA A 70 -6.80 -2.25 -6.49
N GLY A 71 -7.09 -1.05 -6.98
CA GLY A 71 -8.45 -0.61 -7.19
C GLY A 71 -9.12 -0.23 -5.86
N SER A 72 -9.67 0.97 -5.78
CA SER A 72 -10.11 1.54 -4.51
C SER A 72 -11.36 2.40 -4.68
N ILE A 73 -12.18 2.42 -3.63
CA ILE A 73 -13.30 3.36 -3.51
C ILE A 73 -13.47 3.77 -2.04
N LYS A 74 -13.92 4.98 -1.79
CA LYS A 74 -14.23 5.46 -0.44
C LYS A 74 -15.30 4.60 0.24
N ARG A 75 -15.35 4.64 1.58
CA ARG A 75 -16.47 4.06 2.35
C ARG A 75 -17.72 4.92 2.18
N GLY A 76 -18.88 4.30 2.24
CA GLY A 76 -20.16 5.00 2.31
C GLY A 76 -20.45 5.58 3.69
N ALA A 77 -21.23 6.64 3.77
CA ALA A 77 -21.69 7.23 5.03
C ALA A 77 -22.73 6.33 5.75
N THR A 78 -23.48 5.54 4.99
CA THR A 78 -24.44 4.53 5.47
C THR A 78 -24.05 3.14 5.02
N ALA A 79 -24.60 2.10 5.65
CA ALA A 79 -24.35 0.71 5.26
C ALA A 79 -24.79 0.41 3.81
N ASP A 80 -25.91 0.98 3.39
CA ASP A 80 -26.45 0.79 2.04
C ASP A 80 -25.57 1.47 0.98
N GLU A 81 -25.13 2.71 1.25
CA GLU A 81 -24.19 3.44 0.37
C GLU A 81 -22.84 2.70 0.27
N ASP A 82 -22.31 2.22 1.42
CA ASP A 82 -21.07 1.46 1.47
C ASP A 82 -21.15 0.16 0.65
N GLU A 83 -22.28 -0.53 0.69
CA GLU A 83 -22.49 -1.72 -0.12
C GLU A 83 -22.67 -1.39 -1.61
N GLN A 84 -23.34 -0.28 -1.96
CA GLN A 84 -23.44 0.21 -3.33
C GLN A 84 -22.05 0.54 -3.90
N PHE A 85 -21.24 1.29 -3.17
CA PHE A 85 -19.87 1.60 -3.58
C PHE A 85 -19.05 0.32 -3.78
N GLY A 86 -19.14 -0.62 -2.85
CA GLY A 86 -18.45 -1.89 -2.97
C GLY A 86 -18.91 -2.75 -4.15
N LYS A 87 -20.20 -2.74 -4.51
CA LYS A 87 -20.71 -3.38 -5.73
C LYS A 87 -20.23 -2.66 -6.99
N GLY A 88 -20.22 -1.33 -6.98
CA GLY A 88 -19.66 -0.52 -8.06
C GLY A 88 -18.20 -0.87 -8.32
N LEU A 89 -17.38 -0.93 -7.27
CA LEU A 89 -15.96 -1.29 -7.37
C LEU A 89 -15.73 -2.67 -8.02
N LEU A 90 -16.56 -3.67 -7.68
CA LEU A 90 -16.49 -5.03 -8.25
C LEU A 90 -16.88 -5.10 -9.74
N ASN A 91 -17.51 -4.06 -10.28
CA ASN A 91 -17.97 -3.99 -11.67
C ASN A 91 -17.27 -2.88 -12.46
N ASP A 92 -16.37 -2.14 -11.85
CA ASP A 92 -15.65 -1.05 -12.50
C ASP A 92 -14.49 -1.56 -13.33
N ALA A 93 -14.56 -1.42 -14.64
CA ALA A 93 -13.58 -1.96 -15.58
C ALA A 93 -12.16 -1.41 -15.37
N LYS A 94 -12.03 -0.11 -15.00
CA LYS A 94 -10.75 0.53 -14.71
C LYS A 94 -10.09 -0.12 -13.49
N ASN A 95 -10.82 -0.21 -12.36
CA ASN A 95 -10.31 -0.79 -11.12
C ASN A 95 -10.01 -2.29 -11.26
N LEU A 96 -10.84 -3.03 -12.01
CA LEU A 96 -10.60 -4.43 -12.33
C LEU A 96 -9.33 -4.62 -13.16
N GLY A 97 -9.12 -3.80 -14.18
CA GLY A 97 -7.91 -3.82 -15.00
C GLY A 97 -6.66 -3.47 -14.19
N GLU A 98 -6.74 -2.47 -13.32
CA GLU A 98 -5.67 -2.12 -12.39
C GLU A 98 -5.32 -3.28 -11.46
N HIS A 99 -6.34 -3.94 -10.90
CA HIS A 99 -6.17 -5.08 -10.00
C HIS A 99 -5.54 -6.28 -10.71
N ALA A 100 -5.97 -6.58 -11.93
CA ALA A 100 -5.45 -7.69 -12.73
C ALA A 100 -3.93 -7.60 -12.92
N TYR A 101 -3.37 -6.41 -13.18
CA TYR A 101 -1.91 -6.24 -13.28
C TYR A 101 -1.17 -6.66 -12.02
N VAL A 102 -1.76 -6.44 -10.84
CA VAL A 102 -1.15 -6.82 -9.56
C VAL A 102 -1.25 -8.33 -9.36
N VAL A 103 -2.41 -8.92 -9.62
CA VAL A 103 -2.64 -10.38 -9.52
C VAL A 103 -1.70 -11.13 -10.44
N ASP A 104 -1.63 -10.75 -11.72
CA ASP A 104 -0.79 -11.41 -12.72
C ASP A 104 0.69 -11.39 -12.32
N MET A 105 1.21 -10.24 -11.89
CA MET A 105 2.61 -10.12 -11.52
C MET A 105 2.95 -10.92 -10.26
N ILE A 106 2.11 -10.84 -9.22
CA ILE A 106 2.34 -11.57 -7.97
C ILE A 106 2.25 -13.08 -8.23
N THR A 107 1.24 -13.53 -8.98
CA THR A 107 1.06 -14.94 -9.34
C THR A 107 2.28 -15.45 -10.10
N LYS A 108 2.69 -14.77 -11.17
CA LYS A 108 3.87 -15.15 -11.96
C LYS A 108 5.15 -15.19 -11.12
N THR A 109 5.35 -14.19 -10.25
CA THR A 109 6.52 -14.17 -9.37
C THR A 109 6.51 -15.35 -8.39
N LEU A 110 5.35 -15.72 -7.85
CA LEU A 110 5.24 -16.90 -6.99
C LEU A 110 5.41 -18.20 -7.77
N GLU A 111 4.91 -18.33 -9.00
CA GLU A 111 5.13 -19.49 -9.85
C GLU A 111 6.61 -19.76 -10.13
N GLU A 112 7.41 -18.71 -10.31
CA GLU A 112 8.87 -18.83 -10.49
C GLU A 112 9.61 -19.29 -9.21
N ASN A 113 9.00 -19.10 -8.03
CA ASN A 113 9.63 -19.30 -6.72
C ASN A 113 8.99 -20.43 -5.89
N CYS A 114 7.87 -20.99 -6.33
CA CYS A 114 7.09 -21.99 -5.61
C CYS A 114 6.93 -23.26 -6.44
N LYS A 115 6.68 -24.38 -5.76
CA LYS A 115 6.36 -25.67 -6.40
C LYS A 115 4.95 -25.70 -6.98
N TYR A 116 4.05 -24.99 -6.35
CA TYR A 116 2.68 -24.73 -6.80
C TYR A 116 2.19 -23.40 -6.26
N VAL A 117 1.26 -22.80 -6.95
CA VAL A 117 0.60 -21.55 -6.59
C VAL A 117 -0.91 -21.76 -6.66
N SER A 118 -1.63 -21.17 -5.73
CA SER A 118 -3.09 -21.16 -5.67
C SER A 118 -3.59 -19.73 -5.65
N VAL A 119 -4.50 -19.43 -6.56
CA VAL A 119 -5.22 -18.15 -6.63
C VAL A 119 -6.70 -18.49 -6.69
N PRO A 120 -7.54 -18.00 -5.77
CA PRO A 120 -8.98 -18.25 -5.83
C PRO A 120 -9.62 -17.53 -7.01
N ASP A 121 -10.68 -18.11 -7.53
CA ASP A 121 -11.49 -17.48 -8.57
C ASP A 121 -12.18 -16.20 -8.07
N GLY A 122 -12.02 -15.13 -8.82
CA GLY A 122 -12.63 -13.83 -8.54
C GLY A 122 -11.95 -13.07 -7.40
N GLN A 123 -12.14 -11.76 -7.42
CA GLN A 123 -11.66 -10.84 -6.39
C GLN A 123 -12.71 -10.62 -5.30
N LYS A 124 -12.22 -10.35 -4.08
CA LYS A 124 -13.02 -9.97 -2.92
C LYS A 124 -12.91 -8.47 -2.63
N LYS A 125 -13.75 -7.98 -1.75
CA LYS A 125 -13.60 -6.63 -1.17
C LYS A 125 -12.85 -6.73 0.16
N LYS A 126 -11.83 -5.89 0.34
CA LYS A 126 -11.20 -5.64 1.65
C LYS A 126 -11.62 -4.26 2.12
N LYS A 127 -12.41 -4.21 3.19
CA LYS A 127 -12.84 -2.97 3.82
C LYS A 127 -11.85 -2.61 4.92
N ILE A 128 -11.39 -1.36 4.90
CA ILE A 128 -10.69 -0.72 6.01
C ILE A 128 -11.47 0.54 6.39
N ARG A 129 -11.03 1.28 7.40
CA ARG A 129 -11.82 2.38 7.98
C ARG A 129 -12.35 3.38 6.93
N ASP A 130 -11.48 3.88 6.06
CA ASP A 130 -11.79 4.99 5.15
C ASP A 130 -12.04 4.57 3.70
N ILE A 131 -11.66 3.35 3.32
CA ILE A 131 -11.61 2.93 1.93
C ILE A 131 -11.91 1.43 1.78
N GLN A 132 -12.46 1.05 0.64
CA GLN A 132 -12.61 -0.35 0.21
C GLN A 132 -11.64 -0.61 -0.94
N HIS A 133 -11.06 -1.80 -0.97
CA HIS A 133 -10.15 -2.24 -2.02
C HIS A 133 -10.63 -3.55 -2.65
N LEU A 134 -10.29 -3.76 -3.92
CA LEU A 134 -10.27 -5.12 -4.49
C LEU A 134 -9.12 -5.89 -3.85
N PHE A 135 -9.37 -7.17 -3.57
CA PHE A 135 -8.46 -8.03 -2.83
C PHE A 135 -8.46 -9.44 -3.41
N THR A 136 -7.28 -9.97 -3.71
CA THR A 136 -7.08 -11.38 -4.10
C THR A 136 -5.91 -11.94 -3.31
N PRO A 137 -6.09 -12.98 -2.48
CA PRO A 137 -4.98 -13.69 -1.85
C PRO A 137 -4.29 -14.59 -2.88
N VAL A 138 -2.98 -14.71 -2.79
CA VAL A 138 -2.17 -15.65 -3.58
C VAL A 138 -1.31 -16.44 -2.61
N GLU A 139 -1.35 -17.77 -2.72
CA GLU A 139 -0.63 -18.68 -1.85
C GLU A 139 0.25 -19.63 -2.67
N GLY A 140 1.38 -20.03 -2.10
CA GLY A 140 2.26 -20.99 -2.77
C GLY A 140 3.18 -21.74 -1.80
N LYS A 141 3.63 -22.93 -2.19
CA LYS A 141 4.65 -23.68 -1.45
C LYS A 141 6.02 -23.40 -2.02
N LEU A 142 6.91 -22.83 -1.22
CA LEU A 142 8.24 -22.44 -1.65
C LEU A 142 9.06 -23.62 -2.21
N ASN A 143 9.89 -23.33 -3.18
CA ASN A 143 11.00 -24.18 -3.59
C ASN A 143 12.04 -24.28 -2.47
N LYS A 144 12.82 -25.37 -2.41
CA LYS A 144 13.75 -25.65 -1.30
C LYS A 144 14.76 -24.55 -1.00
N ASN A 145 15.16 -23.79 -2.02
CA ASN A 145 16.23 -22.79 -1.91
C ASN A 145 15.72 -21.34 -1.97
N THR A 146 14.41 -21.15 -1.91
CA THR A 146 13.81 -19.80 -1.95
C THR A 146 13.62 -19.27 -0.53
N SER A 147 14.20 -18.13 -0.24
CA SER A 147 14.00 -17.40 1.02
C SER A 147 12.95 -16.32 0.89
N ILE A 148 12.39 -15.86 2.02
CA ILE A 148 11.46 -14.73 2.05
C ILE A 148 12.12 -13.45 1.48
N LEU A 149 13.41 -13.22 1.70
CA LEU A 149 14.12 -12.04 1.18
C LEU A 149 14.26 -12.07 -0.34
N GLN A 150 14.40 -13.26 -0.93
CA GLN A 150 14.34 -13.40 -2.39
C GLN A 150 12.95 -13.07 -2.93
N LEU A 151 11.88 -13.53 -2.26
CA LEU A 151 10.52 -13.15 -2.64
C LEU A 151 10.29 -11.64 -2.53
N VAL A 152 10.71 -11.01 -1.44
CA VAL A 152 10.64 -9.55 -1.27
C VAL A 152 11.32 -8.83 -2.43
N LYS A 153 12.55 -9.24 -2.79
CA LYS A 153 13.30 -8.66 -3.91
C LYS A 153 12.59 -8.83 -5.27
N SER A 154 11.97 -9.99 -5.49
CA SER A 154 11.28 -10.28 -6.77
C SER A 154 9.93 -9.56 -6.87
N LEU A 155 9.18 -9.51 -5.77
CA LEU A 155 7.87 -8.87 -5.71
C LEU A 155 7.93 -7.35 -5.72
N HIS A 156 8.92 -6.74 -5.05
CA HIS A 156 8.98 -5.29 -4.89
C HIS A 156 9.75 -4.58 -6.01
N PRO A 157 9.25 -3.43 -6.52
CA PRO A 157 7.91 -2.89 -6.30
C PRO A 157 6.84 -3.63 -7.10
N THR A 158 5.68 -3.85 -6.48
CA THR A 158 4.50 -4.38 -7.17
C THR A 158 3.90 -3.34 -8.13
N PRO A 159 3.02 -3.72 -9.07
CA PRO A 159 2.28 -2.76 -9.88
C PRO A 159 1.38 -1.81 -9.07
N ALA A 160 1.06 -2.17 -7.81
CA ALA A 160 0.34 -1.29 -6.88
C ALA A 160 1.20 -0.16 -6.30
N LEU A 161 2.53 -0.24 -6.44
CA LEU A 161 3.50 0.71 -5.88
C LEU A 161 4.36 1.41 -6.95
N GLY A 162 4.63 0.73 -8.05
CA GLY A 162 5.44 1.22 -9.15
C GLY A 162 4.62 1.38 -10.42
N GLY A 163 4.30 0.30 -11.08
CA GLY A 163 3.50 0.28 -12.33
C GLY A 163 3.90 -0.84 -13.27
N VAL A 164 3.41 -0.77 -14.50
CA VAL A 164 3.58 -1.80 -15.54
C VAL A 164 3.84 -1.15 -16.90
N PRO A 165 4.87 -1.57 -17.64
CA PRO A 165 5.97 -2.44 -17.22
C PRO A 165 6.82 -1.76 -16.13
N ARG A 166 7.44 -2.57 -15.24
CA ARG A 166 8.15 -2.05 -14.06
C ARG A 166 9.24 -1.02 -14.40
N LYS A 167 10.08 -1.31 -15.39
CA LYS A 167 11.21 -0.45 -15.76
C LYS A 167 10.74 0.94 -16.20
N GLU A 168 9.83 0.99 -17.15
CA GLU A 168 9.29 2.21 -17.74
C GLU A 168 8.53 3.03 -16.69
N ALA A 169 7.71 2.37 -15.87
CA ALA A 169 7.00 3.02 -14.77
C ALA A 169 7.96 3.65 -13.74
N MET A 170 9.03 2.94 -13.37
CA MET A 170 10.04 3.48 -12.45
C MET A 170 10.86 4.62 -13.05
N GLU A 171 11.03 4.68 -14.37
CA GLU A 171 11.64 5.81 -15.06
C GLU A 171 10.73 7.04 -15.03
N VAL A 172 9.41 6.86 -15.25
CA VAL A 172 8.43 7.94 -15.12
C VAL A 172 8.40 8.48 -13.69
N ILE A 173 8.33 7.60 -12.68
CA ILE A 173 8.35 8.02 -11.27
C ILE A 173 9.59 8.88 -10.97
N ARG A 174 10.78 8.43 -11.37
CA ARG A 174 12.03 9.18 -11.14
C ARG A 174 12.07 10.55 -11.80
N ASN A 175 11.45 10.68 -12.96
CA ASN A 175 11.51 11.90 -13.76
C ASN A 175 10.41 12.92 -13.42
N TYR A 176 9.25 12.45 -12.93
CA TYR A 176 8.06 13.31 -12.78
C TYR A 176 7.55 13.40 -11.35
N GLU A 177 7.92 12.49 -10.45
CA GLU A 177 7.49 12.58 -9.07
C GLU A 177 8.28 13.69 -8.35
N PRO A 178 7.62 14.65 -7.68
CA PRO A 178 8.28 15.85 -7.16
C PRO A 178 9.04 15.60 -5.86
N MET A 179 9.06 14.36 -5.36
CA MET A 179 9.65 14.00 -4.08
C MET A 179 10.56 12.77 -4.17
N ASN A 180 11.49 12.65 -3.24
CA ASN A 180 12.18 11.38 -3.00
C ASN A 180 11.33 10.54 -2.06
N ARG A 181 11.01 9.31 -2.45
CA ARG A 181 10.21 8.39 -1.64
C ARG A 181 10.89 7.96 -0.34
N GLY A 182 12.21 7.90 -0.31
CA GLY A 182 12.93 7.39 0.84
C GLY A 182 12.43 6.00 1.25
N LEU A 183 11.84 5.91 2.46
CA LEU A 183 11.24 4.68 2.98
C LEU A 183 9.77 4.47 2.59
N TYR A 184 9.10 5.49 2.03
CA TYR A 184 7.73 5.36 1.55
C TYR A 184 7.62 4.29 0.46
N ALA A 185 6.63 3.43 0.59
CA ALA A 185 6.36 2.29 -0.27
C ALA A 185 7.45 1.19 -0.26
N ALA A 186 8.48 1.28 0.58
CA ALA A 186 9.49 0.23 0.73
C ALA A 186 8.92 -1.02 1.44
N PRO A 187 9.53 -2.20 1.25
CA PRO A 187 9.21 -3.37 2.09
C PRO A 187 9.65 -3.12 3.53
N ILE A 188 8.76 -3.39 4.48
CA ILE A 188 9.06 -3.35 5.91
C ILE A 188 8.54 -4.60 6.59
N GLY A 189 9.35 -5.23 7.44
CA GLY A 189 8.98 -6.49 8.06
C GLY A 189 10.11 -7.14 8.84
N TRP A 190 9.98 -8.44 9.05
CA TRP A 190 10.91 -9.23 9.85
C TRP A 190 11.10 -10.63 9.25
N VAL A 191 12.19 -11.27 9.62
CA VAL A 191 12.51 -12.67 9.32
C VAL A 191 13.16 -13.30 10.55
N ASP A 192 12.76 -14.54 10.87
CA ASP A 192 13.37 -15.31 11.96
C ASP A 192 14.50 -16.24 11.44
N ALA A 193 15.19 -16.88 12.37
CA ALA A 193 16.28 -17.80 12.06
C ALA A 193 15.83 -19.08 11.33
N ALA A 194 14.54 -19.43 11.36
CA ALA A 194 13.96 -20.56 10.64
C ALA A 194 13.52 -20.17 9.21
N GLY A 195 13.69 -18.90 8.81
CA GLY A 195 13.30 -18.38 7.51
C GLY A 195 11.81 -18.04 7.39
N ASN A 196 11.06 -18.07 8.49
CA ASN A 196 9.72 -17.49 8.54
C ASN A 196 9.80 -15.98 8.65
N GLY A 197 8.76 -15.30 8.22
CA GLY A 197 8.73 -13.85 8.31
C GLY A 197 7.51 -13.26 7.66
N GLU A 198 7.38 -11.94 7.78
CA GLU A 198 6.28 -11.20 7.18
C GLU A 198 6.75 -9.80 6.82
N PHE A 199 6.47 -9.39 5.58
CA PHE A 199 6.75 -8.07 5.05
C PHE A 199 5.46 -7.43 4.56
N ALA A 200 5.23 -6.19 4.97
CA ALA A 200 4.24 -5.29 4.41
C ALA A 200 4.92 -4.25 3.51
N VAL A 201 4.14 -3.49 2.76
CA VAL A 201 4.63 -2.30 2.05
C VAL A 201 4.40 -1.07 2.90
N ALA A 202 5.37 -0.17 3.01
CA ALA A 202 5.33 0.98 3.90
C ALA A 202 4.52 2.14 3.31
N ILE A 203 3.23 1.89 3.11
CA ILE A 203 2.21 2.89 2.70
C ILE A 203 1.35 3.29 3.90
N ARG A 204 0.47 4.29 3.71
CA ARG A 204 -0.25 4.91 4.83
C ARG A 204 0.73 5.30 5.92
N SER A 205 1.73 6.09 5.53
CA SER A 205 2.91 6.36 6.33
C SER A 205 3.25 7.84 6.34
N ALA A 206 4.08 8.21 7.29
CA ALA A 206 4.64 9.54 7.41
C ALA A 206 6.06 9.48 7.98
N THR A 207 6.82 10.54 7.74
CA THR A 207 8.10 10.80 8.39
C THR A 207 7.95 12.01 9.30
N LEU A 208 8.27 11.87 10.58
CA LEU A 208 8.40 12.96 11.51
C LEU A 208 9.89 13.30 11.65
N ILE A 209 10.24 14.57 11.51
CA ILE A 209 11.57 15.11 11.74
C ILE A 209 11.37 16.33 12.65
N GLN A 210 11.75 16.21 13.91
CA GLN A 210 11.55 17.23 14.94
C GLN A 210 10.06 17.61 15.06
N ASP A 211 9.68 18.81 14.60
CA ASP A 211 8.33 19.38 14.64
C ASP A 211 7.62 19.37 13.27
N LYS A 212 8.17 18.66 12.28
CA LYS A 212 7.61 18.55 10.93
C LYS A 212 7.26 17.11 10.59
N ALA A 213 6.05 16.89 10.09
CA ALA A 213 5.65 15.61 9.54
C ALA A 213 5.41 15.71 8.03
N TYR A 214 5.91 14.70 7.31
CA TYR A 214 5.69 14.52 5.88
C TYR A 214 4.86 13.26 5.68
N LEU A 215 3.61 13.43 5.30
CA LEU A 215 2.68 12.35 5.01
C LEU A 215 2.79 11.97 3.54
N TYR A 216 2.61 10.68 3.22
CA TYR A 216 2.74 10.19 1.85
C TYR A 216 1.46 9.50 1.37
N ALA A 217 1.07 9.77 0.13
CA ALA A 217 0.00 9.07 -0.55
C ALA A 217 0.26 9.00 -2.05
N GLY A 218 -0.20 7.93 -2.70
CA GLY A 218 -0.09 7.73 -4.14
C GLY A 218 -1.33 7.07 -4.73
N GLY A 219 -1.53 7.23 -6.02
CA GLY A 219 -2.59 6.63 -6.81
C GLY A 219 -2.06 5.99 -8.09
N GLY A 220 -2.72 4.94 -8.57
CA GLY A 220 -2.38 4.27 -9.82
C GLY A 220 -2.98 4.99 -11.01
N ILE A 221 -2.13 5.56 -11.85
CA ILE A 221 -2.53 6.27 -13.07
C ILE A 221 -2.52 5.30 -14.25
N VAL A 222 -3.63 5.21 -14.94
CA VAL A 222 -3.83 4.48 -16.20
C VAL A 222 -4.38 5.42 -17.28
N ALA A 223 -4.52 4.95 -18.50
CA ALA A 223 -4.98 5.78 -19.63
C ALA A 223 -6.34 6.48 -19.37
N ASP A 224 -7.24 5.80 -18.66
CA ASP A 224 -8.60 6.29 -18.36
C ASP A 224 -8.69 7.03 -17.02
N SER A 225 -7.56 7.37 -16.40
CA SER A 225 -7.53 8.10 -15.12
C SER A 225 -7.91 9.56 -15.30
N GLU A 226 -8.83 10.04 -14.45
CA GLU A 226 -9.24 11.44 -14.38
C GLU A 226 -8.45 12.17 -13.29
N PRO A 227 -7.66 13.23 -13.60
CA PRO A 227 -6.74 13.87 -12.67
C PRO A 227 -7.38 14.31 -11.35
N LYS A 228 -8.60 14.86 -11.40
CA LYS A 228 -9.32 15.30 -10.20
C LYS A 228 -9.68 14.12 -9.30
N SER A 229 -10.19 13.04 -9.87
CA SER A 229 -10.54 11.82 -9.12
C SER A 229 -9.31 11.20 -8.45
N GLU A 230 -8.19 11.11 -9.15
CA GLU A 230 -6.94 10.57 -8.62
C GLU A 230 -6.38 11.44 -7.49
N TYR A 231 -6.48 12.77 -7.63
CA TYR A 231 -6.11 13.70 -6.56
C TYR A 231 -6.97 13.51 -5.31
N GLU A 232 -8.31 13.44 -5.46
CA GLU A 232 -9.25 13.22 -4.37
C GLU A 232 -9.00 11.87 -3.66
N GLU A 233 -8.65 10.82 -4.42
CA GLU A 233 -8.26 9.53 -3.83
C GLU A 233 -7.03 9.66 -2.92
N THR A 234 -6.03 10.47 -3.30
CA THR A 234 -4.88 10.71 -2.42
C THR A 234 -5.26 11.45 -1.14
N LEU A 235 -6.24 12.37 -1.16
CA LEU A 235 -6.74 13.04 0.04
C LEU A 235 -7.32 12.03 1.03
N VAL A 236 -8.14 11.08 0.56
CA VAL A 236 -8.66 10.00 1.41
C VAL A 236 -7.52 9.17 2.01
N LYS A 237 -6.46 8.90 1.24
CA LYS A 237 -5.30 8.12 1.69
C LYS A 237 -4.43 8.85 2.73
N PHE A 238 -4.47 10.18 2.81
CA PHE A 238 -3.80 10.94 3.87
C PHE A 238 -4.55 10.91 5.20
N ARG A 239 -5.89 10.75 5.20
CA ARG A 239 -6.75 10.85 6.39
C ARG A 239 -6.26 10.05 7.61
N PRO A 240 -5.82 8.78 7.48
CA PRO A 240 -5.38 8.02 8.65
C PRO A 240 -4.21 8.67 9.39
N MET A 241 -3.20 9.14 8.66
CA MET A 241 -2.03 9.78 9.26
C MET A 241 -2.35 11.18 9.77
N LEU A 242 -3.19 11.94 9.07
CA LEU A 242 -3.68 13.24 9.54
C LEU A 242 -4.40 13.12 10.89
N ARG A 243 -5.35 12.19 11.02
CA ARG A 243 -6.09 11.98 12.27
C ARG A 243 -5.17 11.51 13.41
N ALA A 244 -4.21 10.63 13.12
CA ALA A 244 -3.24 10.19 14.11
C ALA A 244 -2.38 11.34 14.65
N LEU A 245 -2.21 12.38 13.87
CA LEU A 245 -1.49 13.61 14.23
C LEU A 245 -2.43 14.72 14.77
N GLY A 246 -3.73 14.43 14.95
CA GLY A 246 -4.72 15.40 15.43
C GLY A 246 -5.22 16.38 14.37
N GLY A 247 -4.82 16.19 13.10
CA GLY A 247 -5.24 17.02 11.98
C GLY A 247 -6.55 16.53 11.33
N LYS A 248 -7.18 17.43 10.58
CA LYS A 248 -8.30 17.16 9.69
C LYS A 248 -7.99 17.79 8.34
N LEU A 249 -8.45 17.17 7.26
CA LEU A 249 -8.60 17.87 5.98
C LEU A 249 -9.94 18.62 6.11
N ASP A 250 -9.93 19.93 5.92
CA ASP A 250 -11.18 20.65 5.69
C ASP A 250 -11.79 20.06 4.42
N ASP A 251 -13.02 19.56 4.52
CA ASP A 251 -13.80 19.22 3.34
C ASP A 251 -14.02 20.54 2.61
N GLU A 252 -13.29 20.78 1.53
CA GLU A 252 -13.49 21.94 0.70
C GLU A 252 -14.95 21.91 0.22
N SER A 253 -15.70 22.90 0.69
CA SER A 253 -17.06 23.25 0.34
C SER A 253 -17.22 23.57 -1.16
#